data_8594c807a500ebf906f4970609f9bf01
#
_entry.id   8594c807a500ebf906f4970609f9bf01
#
_cell.length_a   1.000
_cell.length_b   1.000
_cell.length_c   1.000
_cell.angle_alpha   90.00
_cell.angle_beta   90.00
_cell.angle_gamma   90.00
#
_symmetry.space_group_name_H-M   'P 1'
#
loop_
_entity.id
_entity.type
_entity.pdbx_description
1 polymer ?
#
loop_
_entity_poly.entity_id
_entity_poly.type
_entity_poly.pdbx_seq_one_letter_code
_entity_poly.pdbx_strand_id
1 'polypeptide(L)'
;MSEKFRIALIGTGMICNCAHLPAINNLRKKGLAEIVACADIREEAAKETAERWNIPEWYTDPQEMLDKHKDKLDIVAVCTPNLAHKTWSIAALKAGANVMCEKPLALTYRDAKEMFAVADACGKVLFPCQSRRWTNDMVFCKDAMEQAQIGKPYYADISFCRRYGIPSWGMFHMKEQNGGGPYCDLGVHFVDSLLWMCGNPRVLSVSGMSFDCLSHQGKDIMINIKESGAHAGTVFTPRPYDPKEMSVEEAAMGAIRLEGNFLVNFKFTWALNYPTSRSFVICGPEGGIDAENMKLYKNVGHYQAETDLKYFDNRAYNDVKAFDGHWYMYEHVLRVLKGEEERIVKPRETLNVVASIECFYRSAAEGREVRVEELEGYDYEG
;
A
#
# COMPACT_ATOMS: atom_id res chain seq x y z
N MET A 1 -22.96 25.27 -8.97
CA MET A 1 -21.75 24.93 -8.20
C MET A 1 -21.72 23.42 -8.17
N SER A 2 -20.65 22.77 -8.60
CA SER A 2 -20.54 21.32 -8.47
C SER A 2 -20.60 20.95 -6.99
N GLU A 3 -21.40 19.96 -6.67
CA GLU A 3 -21.55 19.46 -5.30
C GLU A 3 -20.18 18.94 -4.81
N LYS A 4 -19.76 19.35 -3.60
CA LYS A 4 -18.49 18.94 -3.03
C LYS A 4 -18.58 17.49 -2.56
N PHE A 5 -17.55 16.69 -2.80
CA PHE A 5 -17.46 15.35 -2.24
C PHE A 5 -17.38 15.37 -0.72
N ARG A 6 -18.24 14.64 -0.06
CA ARG A 6 -18.34 14.51 1.39
C ARG A 6 -17.53 13.29 1.85
N ILE A 7 -16.45 13.56 2.57
CA ILE A 7 -15.47 12.54 2.97
C ILE A 7 -15.47 12.35 4.49
N ALA A 8 -15.50 11.10 4.94
CA ALA A 8 -15.24 10.72 6.33
C ALA A 8 -14.03 9.76 6.42
N LEU A 9 -13.45 9.64 7.63
CA LEU A 9 -12.27 8.81 7.86
C LEU A 9 -12.50 7.87 9.05
N ILE A 10 -12.04 6.62 8.92
CA ILE A 10 -12.02 5.61 9.99
C ILE A 10 -10.57 5.24 10.26
N GLY A 11 -10.10 5.48 11.50
CA GLY A 11 -8.71 5.38 11.89
C GLY A 11 -7.99 6.72 11.69
N THR A 12 -7.59 7.37 12.80
CA THR A 12 -6.93 8.68 12.80
C THR A 12 -5.45 8.58 13.20
N GLY A 13 -4.81 7.47 12.84
CA GLY A 13 -3.40 7.21 13.07
C GLY A 13 -2.45 8.01 12.15
N MET A 14 -1.20 7.53 12.06
CA MET A 14 -0.14 8.20 11.30
C MET A 14 -0.52 8.40 9.83
N ILE A 15 -0.91 7.34 9.13
CA ILE A 15 -1.17 7.44 7.67
C ILE A 15 -2.33 8.38 7.36
N CYS A 16 -3.35 8.40 8.22
CA CYS A 16 -4.46 9.33 8.11
C CYS A 16 -3.97 10.78 8.20
N ASN A 17 -3.20 11.11 9.23
CA ASN A 17 -2.74 12.48 9.49
C ASN A 17 -1.58 12.94 8.59
N CYS A 18 -0.72 12.01 8.12
CA CYS A 18 0.46 12.36 7.33
C CYS A 18 0.20 12.32 5.82
N ALA A 19 -0.80 11.58 5.34
CA ALA A 19 -1.03 11.37 3.92
C ALA A 19 -2.47 11.68 3.47
N HIS A 20 -3.47 11.03 4.08
CA HIS A 20 -4.87 11.22 3.65
C HIS A 20 -5.38 12.64 3.92
N LEU A 21 -5.29 13.11 5.15
CA LEU A 21 -5.79 14.44 5.53
C LEU A 21 -5.10 15.59 4.80
N PRO A 22 -3.76 15.59 4.60
CA PRO A 22 -3.11 16.56 3.72
C PRO A 22 -3.65 16.55 2.29
N ALA A 23 -3.84 15.36 1.70
CA ALA A 23 -4.38 15.21 0.34
C ALA A 23 -5.82 15.72 0.24
N ILE A 24 -6.69 15.31 1.17
CA ILE A 24 -8.09 15.77 1.20
C ILE A 24 -8.17 17.29 1.48
N ASN A 25 -7.32 17.80 2.37
CA ASN A 25 -7.29 19.25 2.65
C ASN A 25 -6.90 20.09 1.43
N ASN A 26 -6.08 19.52 0.54
CA ASN A 26 -5.79 20.15 -0.74
C ASN A 26 -7.02 20.19 -1.65
N LEU A 27 -7.80 19.11 -1.73
CA LEU A 27 -9.08 19.10 -2.44
C LEU A 27 -10.06 20.10 -1.82
N ARG A 28 -10.08 20.22 -0.49
CA ARG A 28 -10.89 21.17 0.26
C ARG A 28 -10.54 22.62 -0.11
N LYS A 29 -9.25 22.95 -0.21
CA LYS A 29 -8.77 24.27 -0.67
C LYS A 29 -9.18 24.58 -2.12
N LYS A 30 -9.27 23.56 -2.96
CA LYS A 30 -9.76 23.66 -4.35
C LYS A 30 -11.29 23.73 -4.43
N GLY A 31 -12.02 23.61 -3.32
CA GLY A 31 -13.48 23.59 -3.29
C GLY A 31 -14.12 22.30 -3.81
N LEU A 32 -13.35 21.21 -3.94
CA LEU A 32 -13.77 19.94 -4.53
C LEU A 32 -14.30 18.94 -3.48
N ALA A 33 -13.89 19.06 -2.22
CA ALA A 33 -14.29 18.15 -1.16
C ALA A 33 -14.52 18.88 0.17
N GLU A 34 -15.21 18.22 1.09
CA GLU A 34 -15.29 18.58 2.51
C GLU A 34 -15.05 17.35 3.36
N ILE A 35 -14.48 17.55 4.57
CA ILE A 35 -14.32 16.49 5.57
C ILE A 35 -15.43 16.69 6.57
N VAL A 36 -16.30 15.68 6.72
CA VAL A 36 -17.51 15.80 7.54
C VAL A 36 -17.39 15.13 8.90
N ALA A 37 -16.63 14.03 8.98
CA ALA A 37 -16.46 13.29 10.23
C ALA A 37 -15.17 12.48 10.24
N CYS A 38 -14.69 12.13 11.43
CA CYS A 38 -13.65 11.11 11.63
C CYS A 38 -13.99 10.22 12.82
N ALA A 39 -13.47 8.97 12.82
CA ALA A 39 -13.65 8.03 13.91
C ALA A 39 -12.33 7.33 14.26
N ASP A 40 -12.08 7.15 15.55
CA ASP A 40 -10.98 6.33 16.08
C ASP A 40 -11.40 5.74 17.43
N ILE A 41 -11.06 4.49 17.69
CA ILE A 41 -11.36 3.84 18.98
C ILE A 41 -10.69 4.53 20.18
N ARG A 42 -9.61 5.29 19.92
CA ARG A 42 -8.96 6.14 20.92
C ARG A 42 -9.57 7.54 20.84
N GLU A 43 -10.30 7.91 21.88
CA GLU A 43 -11.00 9.20 21.96
C GLU A 43 -10.07 10.38 21.72
N GLU A 44 -8.89 10.38 22.35
CA GLU A 44 -7.91 11.44 22.22
C GLU A 44 -7.42 11.61 20.76
N ALA A 45 -7.22 10.49 20.06
CA ALA A 45 -6.78 10.51 18.65
C ALA A 45 -7.85 11.09 17.73
N ALA A 46 -9.13 10.72 17.96
CA ALA A 46 -10.25 11.27 17.20
C ALA A 46 -10.40 12.79 17.45
N LYS A 47 -10.36 13.23 18.70
CA LYS A 47 -10.44 14.64 19.07
C LYS A 47 -9.29 15.46 18.53
N GLU A 48 -8.04 15.04 18.78
CA GLU A 48 -6.83 15.73 18.30
C GLU A 48 -6.87 15.91 16.78
N THR A 49 -7.27 14.87 16.05
CA THR A 49 -7.40 14.93 14.61
C THR A 49 -8.50 15.89 14.16
N ALA A 50 -9.68 15.82 14.79
CA ALA A 50 -10.79 16.71 14.47
C ALA A 50 -10.44 18.19 14.70
N GLU A 51 -9.81 18.52 15.83
CA GLU A 51 -9.36 19.88 16.14
C GLU A 51 -8.32 20.38 15.14
N ARG A 52 -7.28 19.56 14.88
CA ARG A 52 -6.18 19.93 13.96
C ARG A 52 -6.63 20.22 12.55
N TRP A 53 -7.56 19.44 12.04
CA TRP A 53 -8.02 19.52 10.66
C TRP A 53 -9.36 20.25 10.47
N ASN A 54 -9.92 20.80 11.58
CA ASN A 54 -11.24 21.42 11.59
C ASN A 54 -12.31 20.50 11.01
N ILE A 55 -12.39 19.27 11.53
CA ILE A 55 -13.42 18.29 11.20
C ILE A 55 -14.59 18.52 12.16
N PRO A 56 -15.83 18.72 11.67
CA PRO A 56 -16.94 19.14 12.52
C PRO A 56 -17.41 18.08 13.52
N GLU A 57 -17.24 16.80 13.18
CA GLU A 57 -17.72 15.69 14.02
C GLU A 57 -16.62 14.62 14.20
N TRP A 58 -16.52 14.08 15.41
CA TRP A 58 -15.66 12.95 15.70
C TRP A 58 -16.41 11.90 16.52
N TYR A 59 -15.98 10.63 16.41
CA TYR A 59 -16.63 9.46 17.02
C TYR A 59 -15.58 8.50 17.57
N THR A 60 -15.95 7.76 18.62
CA THR A 60 -15.18 6.61 19.12
C THR A 60 -15.63 5.29 18.52
N ASP A 61 -16.86 5.25 18.01
CA ASP A 61 -17.43 4.11 17.28
C ASP A 61 -17.65 4.47 15.79
N PRO A 62 -16.91 3.85 14.87
CA PRO A 62 -17.13 4.07 13.45
C PRO A 62 -18.55 3.69 12.96
N GLN A 63 -19.21 2.73 13.61
CA GLN A 63 -20.56 2.35 13.23
C GLN A 63 -21.56 3.46 13.51
N GLU A 64 -21.45 4.13 14.66
CA GLU A 64 -22.27 5.30 14.99
C GLU A 64 -22.13 6.42 13.97
N MET A 65 -20.87 6.69 13.54
CA MET A 65 -20.60 7.65 12.48
C MET A 65 -21.27 7.27 11.16
N LEU A 66 -21.13 6.00 10.75
CA LEU A 66 -21.71 5.52 9.50
C LEU A 66 -23.24 5.55 9.51
N ASP A 67 -23.87 5.19 10.63
CA ASP A 67 -25.34 5.20 10.77
C ASP A 67 -25.89 6.63 10.70
N LYS A 68 -25.25 7.58 11.35
CA LYS A 68 -25.66 8.99 11.33
C LYS A 68 -25.52 9.65 9.95
N HIS A 69 -24.50 9.23 9.20
CA HIS A 69 -24.21 9.75 7.87
C HIS A 69 -24.63 8.83 6.73
N LYS A 70 -25.46 7.83 6.99
CA LYS A 70 -25.94 6.88 5.99
C LYS A 70 -26.48 7.61 4.75
N ASP A 71 -26.07 7.14 3.57
CA ASP A 71 -26.43 7.70 2.26
C ASP A 71 -26.08 9.19 2.06
N LYS A 72 -25.20 9.74 2.91
CA LYS A 72 -24.77 11.15 2.86
C LYS A 72 -23.26 11.31 2.62
N LEU A 73 -22.51 10.21 2.62
CA LEU A 73 -21.07 10.22 2.37
C LEU A 73 -20.79 9.77 0.93
N ASP A 74 -19.92 10.49 0.24
CA ASP A 74 -19.43 10.07 -1.07
C ASP A 74 -18.27 9.10 -0.94
N ILE A 75 -17.37 9.34 0.04
CA ILE A 75 -16.16 8.56 0.25
C ILE A 75 -15.93 8.35 1.76
N VAL A 76 -15.58 7.13 2.13
CA VAL A 76 -15.00 6.80 3.45
C VAL A 76 -13.56 6.30 3.25
N ALA A 77 -12.59 6.96 3.88
CA ALA A 77 -11.21 6.50 3.92
C ALA A 77 -11.00 5.59 5.15
N VAL A 78 -10.63 4.34 4.90
CA VAL A 78 -10.35 3.35 5.95
C VAL A 78 -8.85 3.27 6.15
N CYS A 79 -8.38 3.80 7.30
CA CYS A 79 -6.97 3.95 7.68
C CYS A 79 -6.66 3.21 8.98
N THR A 80 -7.38 2.14 9.24
CA THR A 80 -7.27 1.29 10.44
C THR A 80 -6.10 0.32 10.36
N PRO A 81 -5.78 -0.46 11.40
CA PRO A 81 -4.94 -1.65 11.26
C PRO A 81 -5.53 -2.66 10.25
N ASN A 82 -4.66 -3.45 9.62
CA ASN A 82 -4.99 -4.28 8.45
C ASN A 82 -6.19 -5.23 8.65
N LEU A 83 -6.29 -5.87 9.83
CA LEU A 83 -7.40 -6.80 10.12
C LEU A 83 -8.77 -6.12 10.20
N ALA A 84 -8.83 -4.82 10.43
CA ALA A 84 -10.07 -4.07 10.47
C ALA A 84 -10.51 -3.53 9.08
N HIS A 85 -9.65 -3.63 8.06
CA HIS A 85 -9.94 -3.13 6.71
C HIS A 85 -11.22 -3.71 6.13
N LYS A 86 -11.39 -5.04 6.18
CA LYS A 86 -12.59 -5.73 5.67
C LYS A 86 -13.85 -5.24 6.37
N THR A 87 -13.83 -5.24 7.71
CA THR A 87 -15.01 -4.88 8.52
C THR A 87 -15.50 -3.48 8.18
N TRP A 88 -14.61 -2.50 8.24
CA TRP A 88 -14.99 -1.10 8.05
C TRP A 88 -15.23 -0.72 6.60
N SER A 89 -14.53 -1.36 5.65
CA SER A 89 -14.83 -1.17 4.24
C SER A 89 -16.23 -1.69 3.88
N ILE A 90 -16.57 -2.90 4.32
CA ILE A 90 -17.91 -3.46 4.08
C ILE A 90 -19.01 -2.63 4.76
N ALA A 91 -18.79 -2.18 5.99
CA ALA A 91 -19.73 -1.32 6.69
C ALA A 91 -19.96 0.01 5.95
N ALA A 92 -18.89 0.66 5.49
CA ALA A 92 -18.97 1.91 4.74
C ALA A 92 -19.66 1.75 3.37
N LEU A 93 -19.37 0.66 2.64
CA LEU A 93 -20.04 0.34 1.37
C LEU A 93 -21.56 0.16 1.58
N LYS A 94 -21.96 -0.59 2.61
CA LYS A 94 -23.37 -0.80 2.99
C LYS A 94 -24.06 0.47 3.50
N ALA A 95 -23.30 1.41 4.06
CA ALA A 95 -23.79 2.74 4.43
C ALA A 95 -23.92 3.70 3.22
N GLY A 96 -23.64 3.24 2.00
CA GLY A 96 -23.87 3.99 0.76
C GLY A 96 -22.66 4.81 0.28
N ALA A 97 -21.48 4.67 0.88
CA ALA A 97 -20.26 5.37 0.50
C ALA A 97 -19.36 4.54 -0.44
N ASN A 98 -18.61 5.20 -1.32
CA ASN A 98 -17.43 4.60 -1.92
C ASN A 98 -16.31 4.52 -0.86
N VAL A 99 -15.39 3.59 -1.02
CA VAL A 99 -14.36 3.35 0.00
C VAL A 99 -12.96 3.49 -0.58
N MET A 100 -12.11 4.23 0.10
CA MET A 100 -10.65 4.19 -0.07
C MET A 100 -10.08 3.42 1.12
N CYS A 101 -9.49 2.25 0.87
CA CYS A 101 -8.97 1.39 1.91
C CYS A 101 -7.44 1.32 1.84
N GLU A 102 -6.77 1.52 2.98
CA GLU A 102 -5.31 1.38 3.07
C GLU A 102 -4.84 -0.03 2.72
N LYS A 103 -3.57 -0.08 2.38
CA LYS A 103 -2.86 -1.32 2.01
C LYS A 103 -2.33 -2.07 3.25
N PRO A 104 -2.22 -3.40 3.17
CA PRO A 104 -2.81 -4.29 2.18
C PRO A 104 -4.34 -4.27 2.29
N LEU A 105 -5.05 -4.41 1.18
CA LEU A 105 -6.52 -4.38 1.19
C LEU A 105 -7.11 -5.41 2.16
N ALA A 106 -6.55 -6.62 2.16
CA ALA A 106 -6.85 -7.71 3.08
C ALA A 106 -5.62 -8.62 3.23
N LEU A 107 -5.68 -9.56 4.16
CA LEU A 107 -4.62 -10.53 4.42
C LEU A 107 -4.85 -11.87 3.72
N THR A 108 -6.08 -12.14 3.27
CA THR A 108 -6.45 -13.33 2.52
C THR A 108 -7.10 -12.96 1.19
N TYR A 109 -6.87 -13.80 0.19
CA TYR A 109 -7.48 -13.66 -1.14
C TYR A 109 -9.02 -13.67 -1.06
N ARG A 110 -9.58 -14.58 -0.28
CA ARG A 110 -11.02 -14.69 -0.05
C ARG A 110 -11.60 -13.40 0.49
N ASP A 111 -10.98 -12.79 1.51
CA ASP A 111 -11.48 -11.56 2.12
C ASP A 111 -11.44 -10.38 1.16
N ALA A 112 -10.34 -10.23 0.40
CA ALA A 112 -10.24 -9.20 -0.62
C ALA A 112 -11.32 -9.35 -1.72
N LYS A 113 -11.56 -10.59 -2.17
CA LYS A 113 -12.60 -10.91 -3.15
C LYS A 113 -13.99 -10.57 -2.62
N GLU A 114 -14.29 -10.93 -1.36
CA GLU A 114 -15.55 -10.58 -0.72
C GLU A 114 -15.76 -9.06 -0.63
N MET A 115 -14.70 -8.30 -0.29
CA MET A 115 -14.78 -6.83 -0.23
C MET A 115 -15.16 -6.23 -1.59
N PHE A 116 -14.58 -6.70 -2.69
CA PHE A 116 -14.95 -6.26 -4.03
C PHE A 116 -16.37 -6.68 -4.41
N ALA A 117 -16.77 -7.93 -4.12
CA ALA A 117 -18.11 -8.41 -4.39
C ALA A 117 -19.19 -7.59 -3.65
N VAL A 118 -18.92 -7.17 -2.39
CA VAL A 118 -19.82 -6.29 -1.64
C VAL A 118 -19.87 -4.89 -2.26
N ALA A 119 -18.73 -4.35 -2.74
CA ALA A 119 -18.72 -3.07 -3.42
C ALA A 119 -19.59 -3.08 -4.68
N ASP A 120 -19.47 -4.13 -5.49
CA ASP A 120 -20.28 -4.31 -6.71
C ASP A 120 -21.78 -4.48 -6.36
N ALA A 121 -22.11 -5.29 -5.36
CA ALA A 121 -23.49 -5.48 -4.89
C ALA A 121 -24.13 -4.18 -4.36
N CYS A 122 -23.33 -3.26 -3.80
CA CYS A 122 -23.78 -1.95 -3.34
C CYS A 122 -23.80 -0.90 -4.47
N GLY A 123 -23.33 -1.21 -5.67
CA GLY A 123 -23.14 -0.22 -6.76
C GLY A 123 -22.12 0.85 -6.40
N LYS A 124 -21.10 0.51 -5.59
CA LYS A 124 -20.07 1.42 -5.09
C LYS A 124 -18.69 0.98 -5.54
N VAL A 125 -17.73 1.86 -5.40
CA VAL A 125 -16.35 1.60 -5.77
C VAL A 125 -15.49 1.44 -4.52
N LEU A 126 -14.72 0.34 -4.47
CA LEU A 126 -13.66 0.12 -3.50
C LEU A 126 -12.32 0.44 -4.18
N PHE A 127 -11.57 1.40 -3.61
CA PHE A 127 -10.26 1.83 -4.07
C PHE A 127 -9.18 1.40 -3.09
N PRO A 128 -8.34 0.40 -3.39
CA PRO A 128 -7.14 0.11 -2.61
C PRO A 128 -6.11 1.23 -2.73
N CYS A 129 -5.55 1.68 -1.60
CA CYS A 129 -4.61 2.80 -1.55
C CYS A 129 -3.19 2.38 -1.95
N GLN A 130 -2.98 2.08 -3.22
CA GLN A 130 -1.67 1.76 -3.80
C GLN A 130 -0.96 3.04 -4.27
N SER A 131 -0.72 3.95 -3.35
CA SER A 131 -0.27 5.33 -3.60
C SER A 131 1.04 5.46 -4.39
N ARG A 132 1.93 4.45 -4.34
CA ARG A 132 3.18 4.46 -5.14
C ARG A 132 2.97 4.51 -6.64
N ARG A 133 1.82 4.05 -7.16
CA ARG A 133 1.50 4.14 -8.60
C ARG A 133 1.43 5.58 -9.11
N TRP A 134 1.36 6.57 -8.22
CA TRP A 134 1.35 8.00 -8.55
C TRP A 134 2.66 8.71 -8.17
N THR A 135 3.73 7.99 -7.84
CA THR A 135 5.05 8.59 -7.63
C THR A 135 5.85 8.61 -8.94
N ASN A 136 6.73 9.59 -9.09
CA ASN A 136 7.49 9.80 -10.32
C ASN A 136 8.31 8.58 -10.74
N ASP A 137 9.01 7.98 -9.78
CA ASP A 137 9.83 6.79 -10.00
C ASP A 137 9.01 5.67 -10.65
N MET A 138 7.81 5.42 -10.12
CA MET A 138 6.94 4.36 -10.64
C MET A 138 6.33 4.73 -12.00
N VAL A 139 5.90 5.98 -12.18
CA VAL A 139 5.32 6.44 -13.45
C VAL A 139 6.34 6.38 -14.58
N PHE A 140 7.57 6.83 -14.36
CA PHE A 140 8.62 6.78 -15.39
C PHE A 140 9.04 5.36 -15.74
N CYS A 141 9.15 4.49 -14.73
CA CYS A 141 9.44 3.08 -14.98
C CYS A 141 8.31 2.39 -15.74
N LYS A 142 7.05 2.69 -15.40
CA LYS A 142 5.88 2.17 -16.11
C LYS A 142 5.88 2.61 -17.57
N ASP A 143 6.14 3.89 -17.85
CA ASP A 143 6.22 4.42 -19.20
C ASP A 143 7.33 3.74 -20.02
N ALA A 144 8.52 3.55 -19.42
CA ALA A 144 9.61 2.81 -20.07
C ALA A 144 9.25 1.34 -20.37
N MET A 145 8.49 0.70 -19.47
CA MET A 145 7.99 -0.66 -19.69
C MET A 145 6.96 -0.72 -20.85
N GLU A 146 6.04 0.24 -20.90
CA GLU A 146 5.04 0.34 -21.98
C GLU A 146 5.66 0.64 -23.35
N GLN A 147 6.78 1.36 -23.36
CA GLN A 147 7.59 1.57 -24.57
C GLN A 147 8.49 0.36 -24.91
N ALA A 148 8.31 -0.78 -24.21
CA ALA A 148 9.08 -2.02 -24.41
C ALA A 148 10.62 -1.82 -24.33
N GLN A 149 11.09 -0.87 -23.49
CA GLN A 149 12.51 -0.53 -23.40
C GLN A 149 13.43 -1.68 -22.95
N ILE A 150 12.87 -2.66 -22.25
CA ILE A 150 13.63 -3.84 -21.79
C ILE A 150 13.15 -5.17 -22.40
N GLY A 151 12.12 -5.14 -23.25
CA GLY A 151 11.46 -6.34 -23.74
C GLY A 151 10.65 -7.04 -22.64
N LYS A 152 10.37 -8.36 -22.81
CA LYS A 152 9.58 -9.12 -21.84
C LYS A 152 10.40 -9.41 -20.56
N PRO A 153 9.96 -8.98 -19.36
CA PRO A 153 10.68 -9.26 -18.11
C PRO A 153 10.80 -10.76 -17.84
N TYR A 154 11.94 -11.19 -17.29
CA TYR A 154 12.19 -12.56 -16.86
C TYR A 154 12.75 -12.65 -15.44
N TYR A 155 13.31 -11.56 -14.90
CA TYR A 155 13.88 -11.49 -13.57
C TYR A 155 13.63 -10.12 -12.93
N ALA A 156 13.38 -10.11 -11.63
CA ALA A 156 13.42 -8.90 -10.83
C ALA A 156 14.01 -9.15 -9.45
N ASP A 157 14.66 -8.14 -8.89
CA ASP A 157 15.12 -8.08 -7.51
C ASP A 157 14.49 -6.88 -6.82
N ILE A 158 13.65 -7.14 -5.81
CA ILE A 158 12.97 -6.11 -5.05
C ILE A 158 13.30 -6.24 -3.57
N SER A 159 13.82 -5.19 -2.96
CA SER A 159 14.16 -5.23 -1.55
C SER A 159 14.07 -3.89 -0.86
N PHE A 160 13.69 -3.92 0.41
CA PHE A 160 13.84 -2.82 1.33
C PHE A 160 14.32 -3.36 2.67
N CYS A 161 15.61 -3.22 2.92
CA CYS A 161 16.27 -3.70 4.12
C CYS A 161 16.55 -2.54 5.04
N ARG A 162 15.90 -2.54 6.20
CA ARG A 162 16.26 -1.68 7.33
C ARG A 162 17.16 -2.48 8.28
N ARG A 163 18.22 -1.86 8.79
CA ARG A 163 19.09 -2.50 9.77
C ARG A 163 18.42 -2.53 11.16
N TYR A 164 17.75 -1.44 11.54
CA TYR A 164 16.93 -1.33 12.74
C TYR A 164 15.89 -0.22 12.51
N GLY A 165 14.67 -0.62 12.29
CA GLY A 165 13.59 0.29 11.94
C GLY A 165 12.23 -0.36 12.12
N ILE A 166 12.06 -1.11 13.23
CA ILE A 166 10.76 -1.68 13.60
C ILE A 166 9.79 -0.52 13.85
N PRO A 167 8.61 -0.52 13.23
CA PRO A 167 7.61 0.50 13.46
C PRO A 167 7.14 0.49 14.91
N SER A 168 7.39 1.56 15.65
CA SER A 168 6.99 1.73 17.05
C SER A 168 5.73 2.57 17.23
N TRP A 169 5.05 2.94 16.15
CA TRP A 169 3.77 3.64 16.17
C TRP A 169 2.63 2.70 15.70
N GLY A 170 1.44 2.94 16.21
CA GLY A 170 0.29 2.11 15.84
C GLY A 170 0.40 0.67 16.33
N MET A 171 -0.03 -0.27 15.50
CA MET A 171 -0.14 -1.69 15.85
C MET A 171 0.59 -2.62 14.86
N PHE A 172 1.60 -2.11 14.14
CA PHE A 172 2.32 -2.87 13.11
C PHE A 172 3.01 -4.14 13.63
N HIS A 173 3.50 -4.08 14.87
CA HIS A 173 4.20 -5.16 15.55
C HIS A 173 3.28 -6.25 16.12
N MET A 174 1.96 -6.06 16.06
CA MET A 174 0.98 -6.97 16.65
C MET A 174 0.31 -7.82 15.55
N LYS A 175 0.52 -9.14 15.57
CA LYS A 175 -0.07 -10.06 14.59
C LYS A 175 -1.59 -10.02 14.59
N GLU A 176 -2.21 -9.90 15.75
CA GLU A 176 -3.67 -9.83 15.91
C GLU A 176 -4.30 -8.57 15.30
N GLN A 177 -3.49 -7.58 14.94
CA GLN A 177 -3.97 -6.32 14.37
C GLN A 177 -3.48 -6.13 12.93
N ASN A 178 -2.23 -6.52 12.65
CA ASN A 178 -1.59 -6.25 11.36
C ASN A 178 -1.47 -7.49 10.48
N GLY A 179 -1.55 -8.70 11.06
CA GLY A 179 -1.50 -9.99 10.36
C GLY A 179 -0.10 -10.45 9.97
N GLY A 180 0.84 -9.54 9.82
CA GLY A 180 2.23 -9.80 9.46
C GLY A 180 3.10 -8.56 9.56
N GLY A 181 4.40 -8.74 9.40
CA GLY A 181 5.42 -7.72 9.54
C GLY A 181 5.81 -7.06 8.21
N PRO A 182 7.12 -7.02 7.85
CA PRO A 182 7.62 -6.22 6.74
C PRO A 182 7.11 -6.64 5.36
N TYR A 183 6.64 -7.87 5.14
CA TYR A 183 6.03 -8.21 3.86
C TYR A 183 4.68 -7.49 3.67
N CYS A 184 3.84 -7.46 4.69
CA CYS A 184 2.57 -6.71 4.67
C CYS A 184 2.78 -5.21 4.63
N ASP A 185 3.81 -4.69 5.30
CA ASP A 185 4.07 -3.24 5.38
C ASP A 185 4.84 -2.71 4.18
N LEU A 186 6.02 -3.27 3.90
CA LEU A 186 6.92 -2.81 2.85
C LEU A 186 6.72 -3.59 1.54
N GLY A 187 6.63 -4.92 1.65
CA GLY A 187 6.54 -5.82 0.51
C GLY A 187 5.35 -5.54 -0.39
N VAL A 188 4.20 -5.28 0.19
CA VAL A 188 2.97 -4.96 -0.55
C VAL A 188 3.16 -3.83 -1.55
N HIS A 189 3.90 -2.78 -1.21
CA HIS A 189 4.17 -1.66 -2.11
C HIS A 189 5.08 -2.04 -3.28
N PHE A 190 6.12 -2.84 -2.99
CA PHE A 190 7.08 -3.26 -4.01
C PHE A 190 6.47 -4.28 -4.98
N VAL A 191 5.72 -5.25 -4.44
CA VAL A 191 5.03 -6.26 -5.25
C VAL A 191 3.95 -5.60 -6.12
N ASP A 192 3.13 -4.71 -5.55
CA ASP A 192 2.11 -3.98 -6.32
C ASP A 192 2.74 -3.18 -7.46
N SER A 193 3.77 -2.40 -7.17
CA SER A 193 4.45 -1.58 -8.18
C SER A 193 5.08 -2.44 -9.28
N LEU A 194 5.72 -3.56 -8.92
CA LEU A 194 6.32 -4.47 -9.87
C LEU A 194 5.27 -5.09 -10.81
N LEU A 195 4.21 -5.66 -10.22
CA LEU A 195 3.16 -6.30 -11.00
C LEU A 195 2.50 -5.28 -11.92
N TRP A 196 2.16 -4.10 -11.43
CA TRP A 196 1.56 -3.03 -12.23
C TRP A 196 2.46 -2.60 -13.39
N MET A 197 3.76 -2.35 -13.14
CA MET A 197 4.71 -1.96 -14.20
C MET A 197 4.86 -3.04 -15.27
N CYS A 198 4.86 -4.31 -14.88
CA CYS A 198 5.03 -5.45 -15.79
C CYS A 198 3.72 -5.92 -16.47
N GLY A 199 2.61 -5.17 -16.36
CA GLY A 199 1.34 -5.53 -17.00
C GLY A 199 0.53 -6.57 -16.21
N ASN A 200 0.77 -6.68 -14.91
CA ASN A 200 0.11 -7.58 -13.96
C ASN A 200 0.23 -9.08 -14.34
N PRO A 201 1.45 -9.62 -14.53
CA PRO A 201 1.62 -11.05 -14.71
C PRO A 201 1.09 -11.81 -13.49
N ARG A 202 0.39 -12.92 -13.73
CA ARG A 202 -0.21 -13.73 -12.67
C ARG A 202 0.87 -14.26 -11.71
N VAL A 203 0.67 -14.13 -10.41
CA VAL A 203 1.44 -14.87 -9.40
C VAL A 203 1.08 -16.35 -9.53
N LEU A 204 2.09 -17.21 -9.63
CA LEU A 204 1.91 -18.67 -9.71
C LEU A 204 2.17 -19.33 -8.37
N SER A 205 3.23 -18.92 -7.71
CA SER A 205 3.63 -19.48 -6.40
C SER A 205 4.59 -18.55 -5.69
N VAL A 206 4.71 -18.75 -4.38
CA VAL A 206 5.69 -18.09 -3.52
C VAL A 206 6.42 -19.13 -2.67
N SER A 207 7.74 -18.98 -2.59
CA SER A 207 8.60 -19.72 -1.65
C SER A 207 9.34 -18.71 -0.79
N GLY A 208 9.12 -18.73 0.52
CA GLY A 208 9.71 -17.74 1.41
C GLY A 208 9.87 -18.20 2.84
N MET A 209 10.64 -17.43 3.58
CA MET A 209 10.87 -17.61 5.02
C MET A 209 10.71 -16.29 5.75
N SER A 210 10.21 -16.34 6.97
CA SER A 210 10.12 -15.23 7.90
C SER A 210 11.02 -15.45 9.11
N PHE A 211 11.52 -14.38 9.70
CA PHE A 211 12.46 -14.43 10.84
C PHE A 211 12.03 -13.42 11.91
N ASP A 212 12.11 -13.86 13.16
CA ASP A 212 11.81 -13.10 14.37
C ASP A 212 12.96 -13.17 15.40
N CYS A 213 14.20 -13.19 14.90
CA CYS A 213 15.41 -13.46 15.68
C CYS A 213 15.90 -12.26 16.50
N LEU A 214 15.56 -11.02 16.11
CA LEU A 214 16.07 -9.79 16.70
C LEU A 214 15.03 -9.09 17.58
N SER A 215 13.78 -9.10 17.19
CA SER A 215 12.69 -8.37 17.87
C SER A 215 12.45 -8.87 19.29
N HIS A 216 12.68 -10.15 19.58
CA HIS A 216 12.51 -10.77 20.91
C HIS A 216 13.69 -10.56 21.86
N GLN A 217 14.76 -9.88 21.43
CA GLN A 217 15.92 -9.64 22.31
C GLN A 217 15.67 -8.56 23.37
N GLY A 218 14.48 -7.95 23.39
CA GLY A 218 14.08 -6.95 24.40
C GLY A 218 14.93 -5.68 24.40
N LYS A 219 15.59 -5.37 23.28
CA LYS A 219 16.46 -4.22 23.15
C LYS A 219 15.79 -3.14 22.31
N ASP A 220 15.66 -1.94 22.85
CA ASP A 220 15.14 -0.75 22.12
C ASP A 220 16.00 -0.34 20.92
N ILE A 221 17.20 -0.95 20.78
CA ILE A 221 18.14 -0.65 19.70
C ILE A 221 17.62 -1.04 18.29
N MET A 222 16.58 -1.87 18.22
CA MET A 222 15.95 -2.22 16.94
C MET A 222 14.91 -1.20 16.48
N ILE A 223 14.68 -0.15 17.29
CA ILE A 223 13.69 0.90 17.00
C ILE A 223 14.42 2.19 16.66
N ASN A 224 14.31 2.61 15.43
CA ASN A 224 14.77 3.91 14.97
C ASN A 224 13.61 4.61 14.25
N ILE A 225 13.07 5.65 14.87
CA ILE A 225 11.90 6.38 14.34
C ILE A 225 12.17 6.90 12.92
N LYS A 226 13.36 7.41 12.64
CA LYS A 226 13.72 7.93 11.32
C LYS A 226 13.81 6.81 10.27
N GLU A 227 14.41 5.68 10.60
CA GLU A 227 14.53 4.54 9.67
C GLU A 227 13.24 3.76 9.54
N SER A 228 12.41 3.75 10.57
CA SER A 228 11.10 3.09 10.53
C SER A 228 10.08 3.78 9.62
N GLY A 229 10.42 4.94 9.05
CA GLY A 229 9.54 5.70 8.16
C GLY A 229 8.49 6.54 8.90
N ALA A 230 8.62 6.67 10.23
CA ALA A 230 7.76 7.58 10.98
C ALA A 230 8.07 9.03 10.60
N HIS A 231 7.04 9.78 10.31
CA HIS A 231 7.14 11.23 10.31
C HIS A 231 7.28 11.68 11.76
N ALA A 232 8.54 11.98 12.15
CA ALA A 232 8.87 12.32 13.51
C ALA A 232 7.99 13.47 14.04
N GLY A 233 7.15 13.15 14.98
CA GLY A 233 6.93 13.98 16.15
C GLY A 233 5.95 15.12 16.09
N THR A 234 5.05 15.27 15.07
CA THR A 234 4.20 16.47 15.14
C THR A 234 2.78 16.33 14.57
N VAL A 235 2.43 15.22 13.92
CA VAL A 235 1.16 15.14 13.18
C VAL A 235 0.10 14.28 13.88
N PHE A 236 0.46 13.50 14.87
CA PHE A 236 -0.45 12.68 15.67
C PHE A 236 0.25 12.17 16.95
N THR A 237 -0.51 11.84 17.99
CA THR A 237 0.02 11.20 19.20
C THR A 237 0.00 9.68 19.01
N PRO A 238 1.18 9.03 18.90
CA PRO A 238 1.23 7.59 18.72
C PRO A 238 0.77 6.85 19.99
N ARG A 239 0.26 5.62 19.79
CA ARG A 239 0.10 4.69 20.92
C ARG A 239 1.47 4.40 21.52
N PRO A 240 1.60 4.28 22.87
CA PRO A 240 2.84 3.80 23.49
C PRO A 240 3.23 2.42 22.94
N TYR A 241 4.50 2.25 22.59
CA TYR A 241 5.04 0.98 22.11
C TYR A 241 5.44 0.08 23.30
N ASP A 242 4.98 -1.17 23.28
CA ASP A 242 5.46 -2.19 24.21
C ASP A 242 6.16 -3.30 23.37
N PRO A 243 7.49 -3.51 23.50
CA PRO A 243 8.20 -4.55 22.78
C PRO A 243 7.72 -5.97 23.12
N LYS A 244 7.02 -6.18 24.23
CA LYS A 244 6.43 -7.47 24.61
C LYS A 244 5.23 -7.87 23.74
N GLU A 245 4.61 -6.91 23.07
CA GLU A 245 3.51 -7.14 22.12
C GLU A 245 4.00 -7.57 20.74
N MET A 246 5.32 -7.57 20.49
CA MET A 246 5.89 -7.99 19.21
C MET A 246 5.57 -9.46 18.92
N SER A 247 4.80 -9.71 17.89
CA SER A 247 4.29 -11.05 17.53
C SER A 247 4.32 -11.32 16.03
N VAL A 248 4.92 -10.42 15.25
CA VAL A 248 5.17 -10.61 13.82
C VAL A 248 6.66 -10.76 13.56
N GLU A 249 7.01 -11.20 12.36
CA GLU A 249 8.40 -11.26 11.91
C GLU A 249 8.99 -9.87 11.72
N GLU A 250 10.31 -9.71 11.91
CA GLU A 250 11.03 -8.51 11.52
C GLU A 250 11.72 -8.63 10.14
N ALA A 251 11.78 -9.83 9.56
CA ALA A 251 12.37 -10.04 8.24
C ALA A 251 11.63 -11.10 7.43
N ALA A 252 11.44 -10.83 6.14
CA ALA A 252 10.76 -11.65 5.16
C ALA A 252 11.61 -11.75 3.88
N MET A 253 11.92 -12.96 3.42
CA MET A 253 12.76 -13.19 2.25
C MET A 253 12.22 -14.37 1.43
N GLY A 254 12.44 -14.32 0.10
CA GLY A 254 12.03 -15.42 -0.75
C GLY A 254 11.97 -15.07 -2.23
N ALA A 255 11.20 -15.87 -2.96
CA ALA A 255 10.99 -15.70 -4.38
C ALA A 255 9.52 -15.89 -4.75
N ILE A 256 9.08 -15.12 -5.75
CA ILE A 256 7.76 -15.22 -6.37
C ILE A 256 7.96 -15.72 -7.80
N ARG A 257 7.23 -16.76 -8.19
CA ARG A 257 7.12 -17.18 -9.59
C ARG A 257 5.91 -16.53 -10.23
N LEU A 258 6.15 -15.86 -11.33
CA LEU A 258 5.12 -15.21 -12.12
C LEU A 258 4.93 -15.95 -13.47
N GLU A 259 3.78 -15.78 -14.09
CA GLU A 259 3.56 -16.30 -15.43
C GLU A 259 4.58 -15.74 -16.44
N GLY A 260 4.82 -16.48 -17.53
CA GLY A 260 5.76 -16.06 -18.56
C GLY A 260 7.22 -16.35 -18.22
N ASN A 261 7.51 -17.30 -17.31
CA ASN A 261 8.84 -17.66 -16.86
C ASN A 261 9.59 -16.50 -16.19
N PHE A 262 8.91 -15.76 -15.32
CA PHE A 262 9.43 -14.61 -14.65
C PHE A 262 9.62 -14.91 -13.16
N LEU A 263 10.85 -14.71 -12.66
CA LEU A 263 11.22 -14.91 -11.26
C LEU A 263 11.48 -13.55 -10.59
N VAL A 264 10.91 -13.38 -9.40
CA VAL A 264 11.14 -12.21 -8.54
C VAL A 264 11.79 -12.65 -7.25
N ASN A 265 12.97 -12.15 -6.94
CA ASN A 265 13.56 -12.26 -5.61
C ASN A 265 13.11 -11.09 -4.74
N PHE A 266 12.81 -11.35 -3.47
CA PHE A 266 12.44 -10.28 -2.55
C PHE A 266 13.11 -10.41 -1.18
N LYS A 267 13.33 -9.25 -0.53
CA LYS A 267 13.83 -9.15 0.84
C LYS A 267 13.30 -7.86 1.48
N PHE A 268 12.44 -8.04 2.49
CA PHE A 268 11.85 -6.93 3.23
C PHE A 268 12.15 -7.09 4.72
N THR A 269 12.75 -6.08 5.34
CA THR A 269 13.13 -6.17 6.75
C THR A 269 12.88 -4.86 7.48
N TRP A 270 12.41 -4.98 8.71
CA TRP A 270 12.40 -3.89 9.68
C TRP A 270 13.67 -3.89 10.52
N ALA A 271 14.23 -5.08 10.79
CA ALA A 271 15.50 -5.25 11.47
C ALA A 271 16.28 -6.44 10.86
N LEU A 272 17.55 -6.24 10.59
CA LEU A 272 18.45 -7.27 10.08
C LEU A 272 19.90 -6.81 10.31
N ASN A 273 20.78 -7.69 10.75
CA ASN A 273 22.22 -7.42 10.84
C ASN A 273 22.86 -7.37 9.44
N TYR A 274 22.38 -6.42 8.62
CA TYR A 274 22.73 -6.22 7.22
C TYR A 274 22.74 -4.72 6.92
N PRO A 275 23.51 -4.23 5.95
CA PRO A 275 23.45 -2.81 5.58
C PRO A 275 22.03 -2.38 5.16
N THR A 276 21.60 -1.21 5.63
CA THR A 276 20.36 -0.59 5.12
C THR A 276 20.50 -0.41 3.61
N SER A 277 19.57 -0.97 2.85
CA SER A 277 19.62 -0.97 1.38
C SER A 277 18.22 -1.06 0.78
N ARG A 278 18.11 -0.58 -0.45
CA ARG A 278 16.92 -0.75 -1.29
C ARG A 278 17.36 -1.20 -2.67
N SER A 279 16.54 -2.04 -3.28
CA SER A 279 16.70 -2.48 -4.67
C SER A 279 15.33 -2.57 -5.31
N PHE A 280 15.23 -2.13 -6.54
CA PHE A 280 14.06 -2.35 -7.38
C PHE A 280 14.53 -2.44 -8.83
N VAL A 281 15.01 -3.63 -9.19
CA VAL A 281 15.60 -3.90 -10.51
C VAL A 281 14.71 -4.88 -11.28
N ILE A 282 14.43 -4.58 -12.54
CA ILE A 282 13.68 -5.44 -13.47
C ILE A 282 14.57 -5.69 -14.68
N CYS A 283 14.76 -6.94 -15.06
CA CYS A 283 15.59 -7.36 -16.19
C CYS A 283 14.73 -7.98 -17.30
N GLY A 284 14.97 -7.53 -18.51
CA GLY A 284 14.47 -8.10 -19.75
C GLY A 284 15.60 -8.38 -20.75
N PRO A 285 15.33 -9.04 -21.88
CA PRO A 285 16.36 -9.41 -22.86
C PRO A 285 16.97 -8.20 -23.58
N GLU A 286 16.27 -7.07 -23.61
CA GLU A 286 16.71 -5.86 -24.33
C GLU A 286 17.23 -4.77 -23.39
N GLY A 287 17.19 -4.99 -22.06
CA GLY A 287 17.69 -4.03 -21.08
C GLY A 287 17.26 -4.34 -19.66
N GLY A 288 17.57 -3.42 -18.75
CA GLY A 288 17.16 -3.47 -17.35
C GLY A 288 16.75 -2.10 -16.84
N ILE A 289 15.80 -2.06 -15.91
CA ILE A 289 15.37 -0.86 -15.18
C ILE A 289 15.78 -0.98 -13.73
N ASP A 290 16.45 0.05 -13.19
CA ASP A 290 16.66 0.25 -11.76
C ASP A 290 15.79 1.43 -11.31
N ALA A 291 14.68 1.11 -10.69
CA ALA A 291 13.70 2.11 -10.28
C ALA A 291 14.15 2.93 -9.04
N GLU A 292 15.01 2.37 -8.18
CA GLU A 292 15.52 3.11 -7.03
C GLU A 292 16.54 4.20 -7.45
N ASN A 293 17.33 3.93 -8.49
CA ASN A 293 18.33 4.85 -9.02
C ASN A 293 17.86 5.57 -10.29
N MET A 294 16.65 5.29 -10.76
CA MET A 294 16.07 5.86 -11.98
C MET A 294 16.99 5.69 -13.19
N LYS A 295 17.44 4.44 -13.42
CA LYS A 295 18.36 4.09 -14.50
C LYS A 295 17.75 3.07 -15.46
N LEU A 296 18.08 3.23 -16.72
CA LEU A 296 17.85 2.26 -17.79
C LEU A 296 19.20 1.73 -18.27
N TYR A 297 19.41 0.43 -18.20
CA TYR A 297 20.60 -0.27 -18.69
C TYR A 297 20.31 -0.87 -20.05
N LYS A 298 21.12 -0.54 -21.04
CA LYS A 298 20.99 -1.07 -22.42
C LYS A 298 22.35 -1.36 -23.04
N ASN A 299 22.34 -2.19 -24.09
CA ASN A 299 23.48 -2.30 -24.98
C ASN A 299 23.21 -1.45 -26.24
N VAL A 300 24.15 -0.57 -26.60
CA VAL A 300 24.09 0.25 -27.81
C VAL A 300 25.26 -0.13 -28.69
N GLY A 301 25.00 -0.94 -29.72
CA GLY A 301 26.07 -1.59 -30.50
C GLY A 301 26.88 -2.55 -29.63
N HIS A 302 28.16 -2.24 -29.47
CA HIS A 302 29.08 -3.02 -28.62
C HIS A 302 29.34 -2.38 -27.25
N TYR A 303 28.59 -1.33 -26.89
CA TYR A 303 28.80 -0.57 -25.66
C TYR A 303 27.69 -0.85 -24.63
N GLN A 304 28.07 -0.95 -23.35
CA GLN A 304 27.15 -0.87 -22.25
C GLN A 304 26.75 0.60 -22.04
N ALA A 305 25.46 0.88 -21.95
CA ALA A 305 24.95 2.22 -21.75
C ALA A 305 24.05 2.27 -20.52
N GLU A 306 24.17 3.35 -19.77
CA GLU A 306 23.25 3.73 -18.70
C GLU A 306 22.58 5.04 -19.09
N THR A 307 21.25 5.09 -18.94
CA THR A 307 20.46 6.28 -19.26
C THR A 307 19.62 6.64 -18.05
N ASP A 308 19.57 7.93 -17.69
CA ASP A 308 18.65 8.39 -16.66
C ASP A 308 17.21 8.27 -17.15
N LEU A 309 16.35 7.67 -16.34
CA LEU A 309 14.90 7.67 -16.54
C LEU A 309 14.35 9.01 -16.09
N LYS A 310 14.39 9.99 -16.98
CA LYS A 310 13.96 11.36 -16.76
C LYS A 310 13.38 11.92 -18.05
N TYR A 311 12.20 12.51 -17.98
CA TYR A 311 11.67 13.21 -19.14
C TYR A 311 12.56 14.41 -19.49
N PHE A 312 12.88 14.58 -20.76
CA PHE A 312 13.63 15.72 -21.26
C PHE A 312 12.73 16.98 -21.43
N ASP A 313 11.41 16.80 -21.43
CA ASP A 313 10.44 17.88 -21.45
C ASP A 313 9.92 18.17 -20.01
N ASN A 314 9.40 19.38 -19.79
CA ASN A 314 8.87 19.81 -18.49
C ASN A 314 7.48 19.21 -18.21
N ARG A 315 7.36 17.88 -18.21
CA ARG A 315 6.14 17.24 -17.77
C ARG A 315 5.94 17.42 -16.27
N ALA A 316 4.67 17.55 -15.85
CA ALA A 316 4.28 17.92 -14.49
C ALA A 316 4.73 16.96 -13.37
N TYR A 317 5.33 15.82 -13.72
CA TYR A 317 5.71 14.78 -12.77
C TYR A 317 7.16 14.90 -12.23
N ASN A 318 7.95 15.87 -12.69
CA ASN A 318 9.37 15.94 -12.33
C ASN A 318 9.64 16.34 -10.86
N ASP A 319 8.65 16.78 -10.10
CA ASP A 319 8.82 17.34 -8.75
C ASP A 319 7.96 16.67 -7.65
N VAL A 320 7.39 15.49 -7.89
CA VAL A 320 6.54 14.80 -6.90
C VAL A 320 7.37 14.20 -5.77
N LYS A 321 7.10 14.61 -4.53
CA LYS A 321 7.77 14.11 -3.32
C LYS A 321 7.07 12.87 -2.75
N ALA A 322 7.73 12.12 -1.84
CA ALA A 322 7.30 10.81 -1.34
C ALA A 322 5.87 10.90 -0.85
N PHE A 323 5.10 11.46 -0.30
CA PHE A 323 3.68 11.37 0.05
C PHE A 323 2.72 12.04 -0.95
N ASP A 324 3.24 12.63 -2.00
CA ASP A 324 2.38 13.27 -3.03
C ASP A 324 1.59 12.24 -3.85
N GLY A 325 1.96 10.95 -3.78
CA GLY A 325 1.19 9.86 -4.34
C GLY A 325 -0.26 9.79 -3.83
N HIS A 326 -0.51 10.07 -2.55
CA HIS A 326 -1.87 10.15 -2.02
C HIS A 326 -2.64 11.33 -2.60
N TRP A 327 -1.99 12.46 -2.82
CA TRP A 327 -2.63 13.61 -3.42
C TRP A 327 -3.18 13.29 -4.82
N TYR A 328 -2.33 12.79 -5.71
CA TYR A 328 -2.75 12.44 -7.07
C TYR A 328 -3.75 11.28 -7.08
N MET A 329 -3.61 10.32 -6.16
CA MET A 329 -4.57 9.24 -5.98
C MET A 329 -5.97 9.78 -5.64
N TYR A 330 -6.09 10.73 -4.72
CA TYR A 330 -7.38 11.34 -4.40
C TYR A 330 -7.96 12.12 -5.59
N GLU A 331 -7.17 12.90 -6.31
CA GLU A 331 -7.63 13.58 -7.52
C GLU A 331 -8.14 12.59 -8.58
N HIS A 332 -7.41 11.49 -8.78
CA HIS A 332 -7.82 10.39 -9.64
C HIS A 332 -9.15 9.77 -9.19
N VAL A 333 -9.29 9.46 -7.90
CA VAL A 333 -10.54 8.89 -7.36
C VAL A 333 -11.73 9.81 -7.64
N LEU A 334 -11.60 11.12 -7.44
CA LEU A 334 -12.69 12.05 -7.78
C LEU A 334 -13.04 12.04 -9.27
N ARG A 335 -12.04 11.96 -10.17
CA ARG A 335 -12.28 11.86 -11.62
C ARG A 335 -12.96 10.55 -12.02
N VAL A 336 -12.54 9.43 -11.40
CA VAL A 336 -13.21 8.13 -11.61
C VAL A 336 -14.67 8.17 -11.16
N LEU A 337 -14.96 8.74 -9.99
CA LEU A 337 -16.33 8.83 -9.48
C LEU A 337 -17.23 9.79 -10.31
N LYS A 338 -16.63 10.71 -11.04
CA LYS A 338 -17.32 11.55 -12.04
C LYS A 338 -17.46 10.89 -13.42
N GLY A 339 -16.86 9.71 -13.63
CA GLY A 339 -16.84 9.04 -14.93
C GLY A 339 -15.88 9.69 -15.95
N GLU A 340 -14.90 10.48 -15.48
CA GLU A 340 -13.92 11.18 -16.32
C GLU A 340 -12.68 10.31 -16.61
N GLU A 341 -12.41 9.30 -15.77
CA GLU A 341 -11.25 8.40 -15.89
C GLU A 341 -11.62 6.97 -15.51
N GLU A 342 -10.86 6.00 -16.03
CA GLU A 342 -10.91 4.61 -15.59
C GLU A 342 -10.00 4.41 -14.37
N ARG A 343 -10.32 3.40 -13.53
CA ARG A 343 -9.52 3.06 -12.35
C ARG A 343 -8.11 2.57 -12.74
N ILE A 344 -7.08 3.21 -12.21
CA ILE A 344 -5.68 2.78 -12.36
C ILE A 344 -5.42 1.52 -11.51
N VAL A 345 -5.98 1.43 -10.29
CA VAL A 345 -5.88 0.23 -9.45
C VAL A 345 -7.10 -0.65 -9.71
N LYS A 346 -6.91 -1.75 -10.44
CA LYS A 346 -7.98 -2.67 -10.80
C LYS A 346 -8.14 -3.77 -9.73
N PRO A 347 -9.37 -4.29 -9.49
CA PRO A 347 -9.60 -5.38 -8.54
C PRO A 347 -8.68 -6.58 -8.74
N ARG A 348 -8.56 -7.07 -9.98
CA ARG A 348 -7.69 -8.20 -10.33
C ARG A 348 -6.21 -7.99 -9.96
N GLU A 349 -5.71 -6.76 -10.11
CA GLU A 349 -4.32 -6.44 -9.75
C GLU A 349 -4.13 -6.51 -8.23
N THR A 350 -5.08 -5.97 -7.47
CA THR A 350 -5.06 -6.03 -6.00
C THR A 350 -5.18 -7.47 -5.50
N LEU A 351 -6.07 -8.27 -6.09
CA LEU A 351 -6.22 -9.69 -5.76
C LEU A 351 -4.92 -10.47 -6.00
N ASN A 352 -4.20 -10.17 -7.08
CA ASN A 352 -2.90 -10.79 -7.40
C ASN A 352 -1.84 -10.43 -6.34
N VAL A 353 -1.81 -9.18 -5.86
CA VAL A 353 -0.94 -8.76 -4.75
C VAL A 353 -1.31 -9.48 -3.45
N VAL A 354 -2.60 -9.53 -3.08
CA VAL A 354 -3.05 -10.22 -1.86
C VAL A 354 -2.75 -11.72 -1.92
N ALA A 355 -2.91 -12.36 -3.09
CA ALA A 355 -2.51 -13.74 -3.29
C ALA A 355 -1.03 -13.97 -2.98
N SER A 356 -0.13 -13.04 -3.38
CA SER A 356 1.30 -13.14 -3.06
C SER A 356 1.57 -13.05 -1.56
N ILE A 357 0.83 -12.18 -0.85
CA ILE A 357 0.95 -12.01 0.62
C ILE A 357 0.53 -13.31 1.32
N GLU A 358 -0.65 -13.83 1.01
CA GLU A 358 -1.17 -15.04 1.63
C GLU A 358 -0.26 -16.26 1.33
N CYS A 359 0.18 -16.43 0.08
CA CYS A 359 1.12 -17.48 -0.29
C CYS A 359 2.45 -17.37 0.48
N PHE A 360 2.97 -16.15 0.67
CA PHE A 360 4.20 -15.95 1.43
C PHE A 360 4.05 -16.41 2.88
N TYR A 361 3.03 -15.96 3.60
CA TYR A 361 2.85 -16.34 5.01
C TYR A 361 2.57 -17.83 5.18
N ARG A 362 1.82 -18.44 4.25
CA ARG A 362 1.64 -19.90 4.23
C ARG A 362 2.94 -20.63 3.92
N SER A 363 3.72 -20.16 2.95
CA SER A 363 5.02 -20.75 2.62
C SER A 363 5.98 -20.71 3.81
N ALA A 364 6.08 -19.58 4.49
CA ALA A 364 6.91 -19.44 5.68
C ALA A 364 6.48 -20.36 6.83
N ALA A 365 5.17 -20.54 7.03
CA ALA A 365 4.62 -21.41 8.07
C ALA A 365 4.76 -22.90 7.73
N GLU A 366 4.58 -23.28 6.46
CA GLU A 366 4.59 -24.68 6.01
C GLU A 366 5.99 -25.17 5.59
N GLY A 367 6.96 -24.26 5.43
CA GLY A 367 8.35 -24.60 5.04
C GLY A 367 8.46 -25.11 3.59
N ARG A 368 7.55 -24.72 2.70
CA ARG A 368 7.49 -25.16 1.30
C ARG A 368 7.01 -24.04 0.36
N GLU A 369 7.19 -24.25 -0.93
CA GLU A 369 6.52 -23.44 -1.94
C GLU A 369 4.99 -23.61 -1.85
N VAL A 370 4.24 -22.50 -1.92
CA VAL A 370 2.77 -22.47 -1.94
C VAL A 370 2.30 -21.88 -3.26
N ARG A 371 1.40 -22.57 -3.95
CA ARG A 371 0.80 -22.14 -5.21
C ARG A 371 -0.47 -21.35 -4.93
N VAL A 372 -0.78 -20.39 -5.80
CA VAL A 372 -1.99 -19.57 -5.63
C VAL A 372 -3.29 -20.39 -5.77
N GLU A 373 -3.27 -21.48 -6.52
CA GLU A 373 -4.41 -22.39 -6.66
C GLU A 373 -4.77 -23.10 -5.34
N GLU A 374 -3.90 -23.07 -4.34
CA GLU A 374 -4.15 -23.59 -2.99
C GLU A 374 -4.91 -22.61 -2.07
N LEU A 375 -5.09 -21.36 -2.51
CA LEU A 375 -5.78 -20.33 -1.72
C LEU A 375 -7.29 -20.53 -1.78
N GLU A 376 -7.96 -20.30 -0.66
CA GLU A 376 -9.41 -20.45 -0.58
C GLU A 376 -10.12 -19.42 -1.48
N GLY A 377 -10.98 -19.93 -2.34
CA GLY A 377 -11.76 -19.11 -3.28
C GLY A 377 -10.97 -18.50 -4.42
N TYR A 378 -9.72 -18.98 -4.63
CA TYR A 378 -8.91 -18.48 -5.74
C TYR A 378 -9.56 -18.83 -7.09
N ASP A 379 -9.77 -17.82 -7.90
CA ASP A 379 -9.95 -17.92 -9.33
C ASP A 379 -9.19 -16.77 -10.00
N TYR A 380 -8.55 -17.05 -11.09
CA TYR A 380 -7.75 -16.03 -11.79
C TYR A 380 -8.63 -15.08 -12.61
N GLU A 381 -9.82 -15.47 -12.96
CA GLU A 381 -10.74 -14.68 -13.79
C GLU A 381 -11.54 -13.65 -12.98
N GLY A 382 -11.53 -13.77 -11.64
CA GLY A 382 -11.90 -12.84 -10.58
C GLY A 382 -13.13 -12.02 -10.72
#